data_c4ff3c6cd2e47b4d0622be8e5b697545
#
_entry.id   c4ff3c6cd2e47b4d0622be8e5b697545
#
_cell.length_a   1.000
_cell.length_b   1.000
_cell.length_c   1.000
_cell.angle_alpha   90.00
_cell.angle_beta   90.00
_cell.angle_gamma   90.00
#
_symmetry.space_group_name_H-M   'P 1'
#
loop_
_entity.id
_entity.type
_entity.pdbx_description
1 polymer ?
#
loop_
_entity_poly.entity_id
_entity_poly.type
_entity_poly.pdbx_seq_one_letter_code
_entity_poly.pdbx_strand_id
1 'polypeptide(L)'
;MTIEVTWLGHSTWWIETGEAKILLDPFIGDNPAANVASTSLNPTHILISHGHYDHIGDAVEIARRSKAAVISNYEIATWLESKYGIQGCIGMNLGGKARLPFGTVQFTPALHSSSLPDGSYGGACGGFLLGFNAANEKRTDDALPYNLYYTGDTALFSDLKLIARNGVDCLIVPIGDLFTMGPDESIEAIQMIRPKLVLPTHYNTWPPIAQDVDAWVNAVHERTSARAIAPLVNTVLRLDGNA
;
A
#
# COMPACT_ATOMS: atom_id res chain seq x y z
N MET A 1 -3.02 20.14 -2.90
CA MET A 1 -1.86 19.20 -2.91
C MET A 1 -2.12 18.18 -4.00
N THR A 2 -1.17 17.95 -4.88
CA THR A 2 -1.28 16.88 -5.88
C THR A 2 -0.65 15.62 -5.31
N ILE A 3 -1.36 14.51 -5.33
CA ILE A 3 -0.85 13.17 -5.01
C ILE A 3 -0.86 12.40 -6.32
N GLU A 4 0.29 11.86 -6.69
CA GLU A 4 0.42 11.00 -7.86
C GLU A 4 0.69 9.57 -7.39
N VAL A 5 -0.04 8.60 -7.94
CA VAL A 5 0.17 7.19 -7.65
C VAL A 5 0.48 6.45 -8.94
N THR A 6 1.42 5.52 -8.88
CA THR A 6 1.83 4.69 -10.02
C THR A 6 1.90 3.24 -9.56
N TRP A 7 1.15 2.36 -10.22
CA TRP A 7 1.28 0.93 -10.00
C TRP A 7 2.51 0.40 -10.72
N LEU A 8 3.41 -0.24 -9.98
CA LEU A 8 4.64 -0.82 -10.53
C LEU A 8 4.55 -2.33 -10.77
N GLY A 9 3.33 -2.88 -10.63
CA GLY A 9 3.03 -4.31 -10.75
C GLY A 9 2.92 -4.99 -9.39
N HIS A 10 2.17 -6.09 -9.33
CA HIS A 10 1.88 -6.86 -8.13
C HIS A 10 1.32 -5.97 -7.01
N SER A 11 1.96 -5.91 -5.86
CA SER A 11 1.60 -5.07 -4.72
C SER A 11 2.46 -3.81 -4.59
N THR A 12 3.33 -3.54 -5.55
CA THR A 12 4.27 -2.43 -5.51
C THR A 12 3.64 -1.15 -6.05
N TRP A 13 3.63 -0.11 -5.23
CA TRP A 13 3.11 1.21 -5.59
C TRP A 13 4.11 2.31 -5.30
N TRP A 14 4.22 3.24 -6.22
CA TRP A 14 4.93 4.49 -6.06
C TRP A 14 3.94 5.61 -5.83
N ILE A 15 4.12 6.36 -4.73
CA ILE A 15 3.27 7.50 -4.38
C ILE A 15 4.18 8.72 -4.28
N GLU A 16 3.86 9.76 -5.04
CA GLU A 16 4.61 11.00 -5.04
C GLU A 16 3.72 12.17 -4.61
N THR A 17 4.26 12.97 -3.69
CA THR A 17 3.68 14.23 -3.25
C THR A 17 4.73 15.31 -3.41
N GLY A 18 4.39 16.57 -3.18
CA GLY A 18 5.38 17.66 -3.19
C GLY A 18 6.51 17.51 -2.15
N GLU A 19 6.32 16.65 -1.14
CA GLU A 19 7.23 16.51 0.01
C GLU A 19 7.82 15.11 0.17
N ALA A 20 7.22 14.09 -0.46
CA ALA A 20 7.66 12.71 -0.27
C ALA A 20 7.51 11.87 -1.53
N LYS A 21 8.42 10.90 -1.64
CA LYS A 21 8.40 9.77 -2.59
C LYS A 21 8.30 8.50 -1.77
N ILE A 22 7.15 7.85 -1.81
CA ILE A 22 6.83 6.69 -0.98
C ILE A 22 6.76 5.46 -1.89
N LEU A 23 7.46 4.40 -1.50
CA LEU A 23 7.42 3.10 -2.17
C LEU A 23 6.75 2.09 -1.24
N LEU A 24 5.60 1.55 -1.67
CA LEU A 24 4.91 0.48 -0.96
C LEU A 24 5.39 -0.88 -1.49
N ASP A 25 5.67 -1.80 -0.58
CA ASP A 25 5.98 -3.21 -0.82
C ASP A 25 6.88 -3.44 -2.03
N PRO A 26 8.20 -3.10 -1.93
CA PRO A 26 9.13 -3.11 -3.04
C PRO A 26 9.45 -4.53 -3.51
N PHE A 27 8.81 -4.92 -4.60
CA PHE A 27 9.07 -6.14 -5.34
C PHE A 27 9.14 -5.81 -6.83
N ILE A 28 10.35 -5.69 -7.38
CA ILE A 28 10.62 -5.20 -8.73
C ILE A 28 11.49 -6.19 -9.52
N GLY A 29 12.63 -6.62 -8.95
CA GLY A 29 13.63 -7.41 -9.67
C GLY A 29 13.11 -8.74 -10.21
N ASP A 30 12.36 -9.47 -9.38
CA ASP A 30 11.75 -10.75 -9.73
C ASP A 30 10.26 -10.65 -10.07
N ASN A 31 9.73 -9.42 -10.20
CA ASN A 31 8.34 -9.17 -10.55
C ASN A 31 8.16 -9.18 -12.09
N PRO A 32 7.53 -10.20 -12.66
CA PRO A 32 7.36 -10.30 -14.13
C PRO A 32 6.44 -9.21 -14.69
N ALA A 33 5.64 -8.55 -13.86
CA ALA A 33 4.78 -7.45 -14.27
C ALA A 33 5.50 -6.09 -14.21
N ALA A 34 6.64 -5.98 -13.50
CA ALA A 34 7.37 -4.72 -13.42
C ALA A 34 8.11 -4.42 -14.73
N ASN A 35 8.08 -3.16 -15.14
CA ASN A 35 8.81 -2.67 -16.30
C ASN A 35 9.74 -1.49 -15.97
N VAL A 36 10.13 -1.37 -14.70
CA VAL A 36 11.10 -0.41 -14.21
C VAL A 36 12.26 -1.13 -13.53
N ALA A 37 13.44 -0.53 -13.53
CA ALA A 37 14.56 -1.06 -12.76
C ALA A 37 14.48 -0.58 -11.30
N SER A 38 14.74 -1.47 -10.31
CA SER A 38 14.80 -1.09 -8.90
C SER A 38 15.81 0.04 -8.66
N THR A 39 16.89 0.06 -9.45
CA THR A 39 17.95 1.08 -9.42
C THR A 39 17.50 2.49 -9.81
N SER A 40 16.41 2.63 -10.54
CA SER A 40 15.85 3.94 -10.91
C SER A 40 14.97 4.56 -9.82
N LEU A 41 14.49 3.74 -8.87
CA LEU A 41 13.61 4.18 -7.79
C LEU A 41 14.44 4.80 -6.66
N ASN A 42 14.15 6.05 -6.32
CA ASN A 42 14.84 6.77 -5.24
C ASN A 42 13.82 7.33 -4.23
N PRO A 43 13.16 6.46 -3.44
CA PRO A 43 12.17 6.88 -2.46
C PRO A 43 12.79 7.66 -1.29
N THR A 44 11.97 8.47 -0.63
CA THR A 44 12.26 9.06 0.69
C THR A 44 11.79 8.15 1.81
N HIS A 45 10.74 7.34 1.54
CA HIS A 45 10.15 6.40 2.49
C HIS A 45 9.81 5.09 1.77
N ILE A 46 10.03 3.98 2.47
CA ILE A 46 9.62 2.64 2.04
C ILE A 46 8.65 2.11 3.11
N LEU A 47 7.47 1.66 2.70
CA LEU A 47 6.49 1.04 3.58
C LEU A 47 6.37 -0.44 3.22
N ILE A 48 6.50 -1.32 4.21
CA ILE A 48 6.44 -2.78 4.02
C ILE A 48 5.32 -3.33 4.86
N SER A 49 4.30 -3.89 4.20
CA SER A 49 3.10 -4.42 4.84
C SER A 49 3.37 -5.69 5.64
N HIS A 50 4.18 -6.59 5.10
CA HIS A 50 4.55 -7.86 5.73
C HIS A 50 5.83 -8.46 5.10
N GLY A 51 6.30 -9.59 5.63
CA GLY A 51 7.62 -10.11 5.33
C GLY A 51 7.73 -11.07 4.13
N HIS A 52 6.67 -11.34 3.36
CA HIS A 52 6.76 -12.20 2.19
C HIS A 52 7.66 -11.59 1.11
N TYR A 53 8.35 -12.47 0.38
CA TYR A 53 9.37 -12.06 -0.59
C TYR A 53 8.82 -11.11 -1.66
N ASP A 54 7.61 -11.36 -2.13
CA ASP A 54 6.91 -10.54 -3.12
C ASP A 54 6.42 -9.16 -2.61
N HIS A 55 6.80 -8.80 -1.37
CA HIS A 55 6.56 -7.49 -0.76
C HIS A 55 7.84 -6.82 -0.24
N ILE A 56 8.88 -7.61 0.09
CA ILE A 56 10.11 -7.10 0.71
C ILE A 56 11.37 -7.30 -0.15
N GLY A 57 11.25 -8.01 -1.28
CA GLY A 57 12.39 -8.52 -2.04
C GLY A 57 13.47 -7.50 -2.38
N ASP A 58 13.09 -6.30 -2.80
CA ASP A 58 14.03 -5.23 -3.16
C ASP A 58 14.24 -4.18 -2.06
N ALA A 59 13.59 -4.33 -0.89
CA ALA A 59 13.59 -3.32 0.17
C ALA A 59 15.01 -2.98 0.66
N VAL A 60 15.84 -4.00 0.88
CA VAL A 60 17.21 -3.84 1.41
C VAL A 60 18.09 -3.06 0.45
N GLU A 61 18.06 -3.40 -0.84
CA GLU A 61 18.88 -2.75 -1.86
C GLU A 61 18.47 -1.30 -2.03
N ILE A 62 17.15 -1.06 -2.20
CA ILE A 62 16.61 0.28 -2.41
C ILE A 62 16.88 1.15 -1.18
N ALA A 63 16.62 0.66 0.04
CA ALA A 63 16.84 1.43 1.27
C ALA A 63 18.32 1.82 1.46
N ARG A 64 19.26 0.91 1.19
CA ARG A 64 20.71 1.21 1.26
C ARG A 64 21.11 2.32 0.33
N ARG A 65 20.64 2.28 -0.91
CA ARG A 65 20.99 3.25 -1.95
C ARG A 65 20.34 4.60 -1.70
N SER A 66 19.03 4.61 -1.48
CA SER A 66 18.25 5.86 -1.36
C SER A 66 18.37 6.52 0.02
N LYS A 67 18.80 5.78 1.05
CA LYS A 67 18.73 6.21 2.45
C LYS A 67 17.29 6.51 2.91
N ALA A 68 16.31 5.89 2.28
CA ALA A 68 14.91 6.02 2.65
C ALA A 68 14.66 5.55 4.09
N ALA A 69 13.78 6.23 4.81
CA ALA A 69 13.25 5.71 6.06
C ALA A 69 12.34 4.50 5.75
N VAL A 70 12.56 3.39 6.43
CA VAL A 70 11.74 2.18 6.25
C VAL A 70 10.72 2.10 7.37
N ILE A 71 9.45 1.94 7.02
CA ILE A 71 8.32 1.89 7.95
C ILE A 71 7.65 0.53 7.80
N SER A 72 7.54 -0.21 8.89
CA SER A 72 6.92 -1.53 8.91
C SER A 72 6.49 -1.94 10.32
N ASN A 73 6.10 -3.22 10.51
CA ASN A 73 5.97 -3.76 11.85
C ASN A 73 7.34 -3.79 12.56
N TYR A 74 7.31 -3.98 13.88
CA TYR A 74 8.51 -3.94 14.72
C TYR A 74 9.53 -5.02 14.34
N GLU A 75 9.09 -6.22 14.01
CA GLU A 75 9.92 -7.38 13.68
C GLU A 75 10.68 -7.15 12.37
N ILE A 76 10.01 -6.68 11.32
CA ILE A 76 10.65 -6.36 10.04
C ILE A 76 11.65 -5.21 10.20
N ALA A 77 11.27 -4.14 10.90
CA ALA A 77 12.16 -3.01 11.17
C ALA A 77 13.44 -3.47 11.88
N THR A 78 13.29 -4.25 12.97
CA THR A 78 14.41 -4.80 13.73
C THR A 78 15.27 -5.76 12.89
N TRP A 79 14.65 -6.58 12.04
CA TRP A 79 15.36 -7.51 11.14
C TRP A 79 16.20 -6.74 10.11
N LEU A 80 15.66 -5.68 9.52
CA LEU A 80 16.39 -4.84 8.58
C LEU A 80 17.57 -4.12 9.24
N GLU A 81 17.38 -3.59 10.45
CA GLU A 81 18.44 -2.93 11.20
C GLU A 81 19.55 -3.91 11.60
N SER A 82 19.16 -5.03 12.25
CA SER A 82 20.13 -5.97 12.83
C SER A 82 20.88 -6.79 11.80
N LYS A 83 20.21 -7.26 10.74
CA LYS A 83 20.80 -8.15 9.74
C LYS A 83 21.46 -7.41 8.58
N TYR A 84 20.89 -6.26 8.19
CA TYR A 84 21.34 -5.55 6.99
C TYR A 84 21.92 -4.16 7.27
N GLY A 85 21.87 -3.69 8.53
CA GLY A 85 22.41 -2.38 8.93
C GLY A 85 21.64 -1.20 8.34
N ILE A 86 20.37 -1.41 7.96
CA ILE A 86 19.52 -0.31 7.46
C ILE A 86 19.26 0.64 8.61
N GLN A 87 19.52 1.93 8.42
CA GLN A 87 19.33 2.95 9.44
C GLN A 87 18.00 3.68 9.25
N GLY A 88 17.42 4.15 10.34
CA GLY A 88 16.21 4.98 10.30
C GLY A 88 14.93 4.18 10.06
N CYS A 89 14.91 2.90 10.44
CA CYS A 89 13.69 2.13 10.43
C CYS A 89 12.71 2.62 11.52
N ILE A 90 11.44 2.65 11.19
CA ILE A 90 10.34 2.98 12.10
C ILE A 90 9.52 1.71 12.29
N GLY A 91 9.79 0.99 13.39
CA GLY A 91 9.04 -0.19 13.80
C GLY A 91 7.72 0.22 14.46
N MET A 92 6.61 -0.24 13.92
CA MET A 92 5.27 0.05 14.41
C MET A 92 4.60 -1.21 14.93
N ASN A 93 3.44 -1.07 15.54
CA ASN A 93 2.54 -2.18 15.79
C ASN A 93 1.12 -1.82 15.32
N LEU A 94 0.25 -2.83 15.20
CA LEU A 94 -1.13 -2.65 14.73
C LEU A 94 -1.84 -1.54 15.51
N GLY A 95 -2.47 -0.61 14.78
CA GLY A 95 -3.11 0.57 15.32
C GLY A 95 -2.16 1.74 15.59
N GLY A 96 -0.83 1.51 15.62
CA GLY A 96 0.17 2.55 15.80
C GLY A 96 0.12 3.60 14.68
N LYS A 97 0.49 4.85 15.00
CA LYS A 97 0.51 5.97 14.07
C LYS A 97 1.81 6.75 14.17
N ALA A 98 2.51 6.90 13.06
CA ALA A 98 3.65 7.79 12.91
C ALA A 98 3.23 9.11 12.28
N ARG A 99 3.87 10.22 12.71
CA ARG A 99 3.74 11.56 12.09
C ARG A 99 5.00 11.85 11.31
N LEU A 100 4.84 12.15 10.04
CA LEU A 100 5.92 12.39 9.09
C LEU A 100 5.73 13.76 8.42
N PRO A 101 6.73 14.33 7.75
CA PRO A 101 6.61 15.64 7.10
C PRO A 101 5.41 15.73 6.14
N PHE A 102 5.13 14.66 5.37
CA PHE A 102 4.02 14.63 4.42
C PHE A 102 2.64 14.35 5.05
N GLY A 103 2.57 13.99 6.35
CA GLY A 103 1.32 13.67 7.00
C GLY A 103 1.43 12.56 8.03
N THR A 104 0.51 11.60 8.00
CA THR A 104 0.45 10.49 8.96
C THR A 104 0.46 9.13 8.27
N VAL A 105 1.08 8.15 8.92
CA VAL A 105 1.06 6.73 8.54
C VAL A 105 0.53 5.94 9.71
N GLN A 106 -0.58 5.23 9.54
CA GLN A 106 -1.10 4.30 10.54
C GLN A 106 -0.93 2.87 10.03
N PHE A 107 -0.33 2.00 10.83
CA PHE A 107 -0.25 0.57 10.55
C PHE A 107 -1.55 -0.10 10.97
N THR A 108 -2.27 -0.70 10.02
CA THR A 108 -3.62 -1.25 10.22
C THR A 108 -3.58 -2.78 10.24
N PRO A 109 -4.52 -3.46 10.94
CA PRO A 109 -4.63 -4.92 10.86
C PRO A 109 -4.87 -5.41 9.43
N ALA A 110 -4.28 -6.58 9.11
CA ALA A 110 -4.59 -7.40 7.96
C ALA A 110 -4.60 -8.87 8.37
N LEU A 111 -5.49 -9.67 7.78
CA LEU A 111 -5.59 -11.10 8.06
C LEU A 111 -4.82 -11.89 7.02
N HIS A 112 -3.52 -12.03 7.24
CA HIS A 112 -2.60 -12.75 6.37
C HIS A 112 -1.41 -13.26 7.20
N SER A 113 -0.61 -14.16 6.64
CA SER A 113 0.63 -14.63 7.27
C SER A 113 1.79 -13.67 6.98
N SER A 114 2.88 -13.81 7.74
CA SER A 114 4.08 -13.01 7.53
C SER A 114 5.30 -13.81 7.95
N SER A 115 6.13 -14.18 6.98
CA SER A 115 7.44 -14.78 7.19
C SER A 115 8.48 -13.98 6.42
N LEU A 116 9.67 -13.85 7.00
CA LEU A 116 10.80 -13.21 6.31
C LEU A 116 11.43 -14.19 5.30
N PRO A 117 12.17 -13.69 4.28
CA PRO A 117 12.78 -14.54 3.26
C PRO A 117 13.74 -15.61 3.80
N ASP A 118 14.26 -15.45 5.01
CA ASP A 118 15.09 -16.43 5.69
C ASP A 118 14.31 -17.46 6.54
N GLY A 119 12.97 -17.41 6.48
CA GLY A 119 12.07 -18.28 7.22
C GLY A 119 11.78 -17.84 8.65
N SER A 120 12.38 -16.75 9.12
CA SER A 120 12.07 -16.22 10.45
C SER A 120 10.70 -15.52 10.49
N TYR A 121 10.18 -15.32 11.70
CA TYR A 121 8.89 -14.67 11.92
C TYR A 121 8.92 -13.20 11.48
N GLY A 122 8.03 -12.81 10.59
CA GLY A 122 7.94 -11.46 10.02
C GLY A 122 7.00 -10.50 10.75
N GLY A 123 6.57 -10.83 11.96
CA GLY A 123 5.63 -10.01 12.73
C GLY A 123 4.19 -10.11 12.23
N ALA A 124 3.32 -9.25 12.75
CA ALA A 124 1.94 -9.16 12.30
C ALA A 124 1.87 -8.57 10.89
N CYS A 125 1.06 -9.17 10.02
CA CYS A 125 0.72 -8.59 8.73
C CYS A 125 -0.15 -7.35 8.91
N GLY A 126 0.02 -6.35 8.06
CA GLY A 126 -0.80 -5.14 8.12
C GLY A 126 -0.88 -4.40 6.79
N GLY A 127 -1.71 -3.37 6.81
CA GLY A 127 -1.81 -2.38 5.75
C GLY A 127 -1.41 -0.99 6.26
N PHE A 128 -1.59 0.02 5.43
CA PHE A 128 -1.25 1.41 5.76
C PHE A 128 -2.39 2.36 5.44
N LEU A 129 -2.85 3.09 6.45
CA LEU A 129 -3.71 4.24 6.23
C LEU A 129 -2.84 5.50 6.24
N LEU A 130 -2.68 6.11 5.08
CA LEU A 130 -1.89 7.31 4.84
C LEU A 130 -2.81 8.53 4.85
N GLY A 131 -2.54 9.49 5.74
CA GLY A 131 -3.23 10.77 5.74
C GLY A 131 -2.28 11.86 5.23
N PHE A 132 -2.54 12.40 4.06
CA PHE A 132 -1.72 13.46 3.46
C PHE A 132 -2.24 14.84 3.85
N ASN A 133 -1.37 15.70 4.36
CA ASN A 133 -1.73 17.07 4.70
C ASN A 133 -1.81 17.91 3.42
N ALA A 134 -2.77 18.86 3.36
CA ALA A 134 -2.76 19.87 2.30
C ALA A 134 -1.47 20.71 2.37
N ALA A 135 -0.74 20.80 1.24
CA ALA A 135 0.46 21.61 1.17
C ALA A 135 0.11 23.08 1.42
N ASN A 136 0.83 23.74 2.31
CA ASN A 136 0.78 25.19 2.57
C ASN A 136 -0.47 25.81 3.21
N GLU A 137 -1.41 25.06 3.69
CA GLU A 137 -2.37 25.65 4.61
C GLU A 137 -1.76 25.65 6.01
N LYS A 138 -1.53 26.87 6.57
CA LYS A 138 -1.40 27.02 8.02
C LYS A 138 -2.53 26.19 8.61
N ARG A 139 -2.17 25.16 9.40
CA ARG A 139 -3.13 24.26 10.05
C ARG A 139 -4.33 25.07 10.54
N THR A 140 -5.34 25.17 9.71
CA THR A 140 -6.69 25.35 10.19
C THR A 140 -7.15 23.93 10.55
N ASP A 141 -7.60 23.72 11.77
CA ASP A 141 -8.00 22.41 12.30
C ASP A 141 -9.14 21.77 11.49
N ASP A 142 -9.61 22.41 10.43
CA ASP A 142 -10.77 22.04 9.61
C ASP A 142 -10.44 21.39 8.26
N ALA A 143 -9.17 21.42 7.78
CA ALA A 143 -8.81 20.74 6.54
C ALA A 143 -8.60 19.25 6.80
N LEU A 144 -9.55 18.42 6.39
CA LEU A 144 -9.44 16.97 6.48
C LEU A 144 -8.29 16.48 5.56
N PRO A 145 -7.42 15.58 6.05
CA PRO A 145 -6.37 14.99 5.22
C PRO A 145 -6.98 14.15 4.11
N TYR A 146 -6.31 14.07 2.95
CA TYR A 146 -6.63 13.06 1.95
C TYR A 146 -6.16 11.69 2.47
N ASN A 147 -7.09 10.76 2.60
CA ASN A 147 -6.83 9.44 3.16
C ASN A 147 -6.69 8.39 2.05
N LEU A 148 -5.48 7.83 1.88
CA LEU A 148 -5.22 6.67 1.06
C LEU A 148 -5.06 5.45 1.97
N TYR A 149 -5.85 4.40 1.72
CA TYR A 149 -5.75 3.13 2.43
C TYR A 149 -5.22 2.04 1.50
N TYR A 150 -4.04 1.53 1.79
CA TYR A 150 -3.46 0.32 1.23
C TYR A 150 -3.69 -0.82 2.23
N THR A 151 -4.47 -1.82 1.88
CA THR A 151 -4.83 -2.89 2.81
C THR A 151 -3.68 -3.85 3.13
N GLY A 152 -2.64 -3.88 2.26
CA GLY A 152 -1.73 -5.01 2.19
C GLY A 152 -2.46 -6.28 1.75
N ASP A 153 -1.81 -7.42 1.90
CA ASP A 153 -2.44 -8.71 1.67
C ASP A 153 -3.35 -9.07 2.84
N THR A 154 -4.60 -9.39 2.52
CA THR A 154 -5.59 -9.69 3.55
C THR A 154 -6.75 -10.52 3.02
N ALA A 155 -7.34 -11.32 3.89
CA ALA A 155 -8.69 -11.83 3.74
C ALA A 155 -9.72 -10.73 4.06
N LEU A 156 -10.99 -10.96 3.73
CA LEU A 156 -12.11 -10.11 4.15
C LEU A 156 -12.34 -10.26 5.66
N PHE A 157 -12.49 -9.13 6.37
CA PHE A 157 -12.82 -9.13 7.80
C PHE A 157 -13.65 -7.90 8.19
N SER A 158 -14.46 -8.05 9.25
CA SER A 158 -15.47 -7.07 9.62
C SER A 158 -14.92 -5.71 10.04
N ASP A 159 -13.70 -5.68 10.58
CA ASP A 159 -13.13 -4.48 11.18
C ASP A 159 -12.53 -3.50 10.15
N LEU A 160 -12.54 -3.87 8.87
CA LEU A 160 -12.24 -2.94 7.76
C LEU A 160 -13.07 -1.66 7.87
N LYS A 161 -14.34 -1.76 8.28
CA LYS A 161 -15.22 -0.60 8.53
C LYS A 161 -14.74 0.32 9.67
N LEU A 162 -14.04 -0.24 10.68
CA LEU A 162 -13.50 0.53 11.80
C LEU A 162 -12.23 1.29 11.38
N ILE A 163 -11.42 0.68 10.54
CA ILE A 163 -10.24 1.33 9.95
C ILE A 163 -10.68 2.53 9.11
N ALA A 164 -11.74 2.36 8.33
CA ALA A 164 -12.27 3.37 7.43
C ALA A 164 -13.16 4.44 8.10
N ARG A 165 -13.36 4.40 9.43
CA ARG A 165 -14.33 5.25 10.15
C ARG A 165 -14.18 6.76 9.94
N ASN A 166 -12.99 7.23 9.57
CA ASN A 166 -12.70 8.64 9.30
C ASN A 166 -12.74 8.99 7.79
N GLY A 167 -13.27 8.09 6.97
CA GLY A 167 -13.31 8.21 5.51
C GLY A 167 -12.02 7.75 4.83
N VAL A 168 -12.19 7.22 3.63
CA VAL A 168 -11.11 6.80 2.73
C VAL A 168 -11.40 7.42 1.36
N ASP A 169 -10.46 8.22 0.85
CA ASP A 169 -10.58 8.84 -0.46
C ASP A 169 -10.13 7.88 -1.57
N CYS A 170 -9.01 7.17 -1.35
CA CYS A 170 -8.49 6.16 -2.26
C CYS A 170 -8.20 4.86 -1.50
N LEU A 171 -8.70 3.75 -2.02
CA LEU A 171 -8.44 2.41 -1.52
C LEU A 171 -7.60 1.64 -2.52
N ILE A 172 -6.52 1.01 -2.07
CA ILE A 172 -5.76 0.00 -2.83
C ILE A 172 -6.04 -1.35 -2.17
N VAL A 173 -6.63 -2.29 -2.93
CA VAL A 173 -7.17 -3.56 -2.41
C VAL A 173 -6.75 -4.75 -3.28
N PRO A 174 -6.33 -5.89 -2.70
CA PRO A 174 -6.00 -7.08 -3.46
C PRO A 174 -7.26 -7.75 -4.04
N ILE A 175 -7.10 -8.32 -5.24
CA ILE A 175 -8.17 -9.06 -5.93
C ILE A 175 -7.69 -10.41 -6.50
N GLY A 176 -6.47 -10.86 -6.10
CA GLY A 176 -5.82 -12.02 -6.70
C GLY A 176 -6.45 -13.36 -6.35
N ASP A 177 -7.36 -13.42 -5.37
CA ASP A 177 -7.91 -14.67 -4.83
C ASP A 177 -6.81 -15.54 -4.19
N LEU A 178 -6.85 -16.81 -4.23
CA LEU A 178 -5.98 -17.86 -3.69
C LEU A 178 -5.16 -17.49 -2.43
N PHE A 179 -4.49 -16.35 -2.43
CA PHE A 179 -3.63 -15.87 -1.34
C PHE A 179 -4.21 -14.67 -0.58
N THR A 180 -5.16 -13.96 -1.17
CA THR A 180 -5.79 -12.75 -0.64
C THR A 180 -7.30 -12.79 -0.85
N MET A 181 -7.99 -11.67 -0.67
CA MET A 181 -9.36 -11.52 -1.17
C MET A 181 -9.41 -11.76 -2.68
N GLY A 182 -10.46 -12.43 -3.13
CA GLY A 182 -10.84 -12.49 -4.53
C GLY A 182 -11.68 -11.27 -4.97
N PRO A 183 -12.13 -11.26 -6.23
CA PRO A 183 -12.97 -10.19 -6.76
C PRO A 183 -14.22 -9.90 -5.93
N ASP A 184 -14.97 -10.92 -5.52
CA ASP A 184 -16.22 -10.73 -4.78
C ASP A 184 -15.99 -10.23 -3.36
N GLU A 185 -15.05 -10.82 -2.60
CA GLU A 185 -14.71 -10.38 -1.24
C GLU A 185 -14.15 -8.96 -1.24
N SER A 186 -13.38 -8.59 -2.26
CA SER A 186 -12.87 -7.23 -2.40
C SER A 186 -14.00 -6.21 -2.61
N ILE A 187 -15.07 -6.58 -3.32
CA ILE A 187 -16.27 -5.73 -3.48
C ILE A 187 -17.02 -5.58 -2.15
N GLU A 188 -17.12 -6.65 -1.35
CA GLU A 188 -17.67 -6.56 0.00
C GLU A 188 -16.82 -5.63 0.90
N ALA A 189 -15.50 -5.73 0.82
CA ALA A 189 -14.59 -4.80 1.51
C ALA A 189 -14.82 -3.35 1.07
N ILE A 190 -14.99 -3.08 -0.24
CA ILE A 190 -15.33 -1.76 -0.78
C ILE A 190 -16.66 -1.24 -0.21
N GLN A 191 -17.68 -2.11 -0.11
CA GLN A 191 -18.98 -1.75 0.49
C GLN A 191 -18.86 -1.40 1.98
N MET A 192 -17.96 -2.05 2.72
CA MET A 192 -17.70 -1.75 4.14
C MET A 192 -16.90 -0.45 4.32
N ILE A 193 -15.88 -0.23 3.50
CA ILE A 193 -14.95 0.90 3.57
C ILE A 193 -15.56 2.17 2.97
N ARG A 194 -16.32 2.04 1.89
CA ARG A 194 -16.96 3.12 1.11
C ARG A 194 -15.96 4.18 0.64
N PRO A 195 -14.89 3.79 -0.07
CA PRO A 195 -13.95 4.75 -0.63
C PRO A 195 -14.59 5.55 -1.78
N LYS A 196 -14.00 6.71 -2.14
CA LYS A 196 -14.38 7.42 -3.36
C LYS A 196 -13.78 6.77 -4.60
N LEU A 197 -12.50 6.38 -4.52
CA LEU A 197 -11.73 5.72 -5.57
C LEU A 197 -11.20 4.39 -5.07
N VAL A 198 -11.18 3.37 -5.95
CA VAL A 198 -10.55 2.09 -5.64
C VAL A 198 -9.65 1.63 -6.77
N LEU A 199 -8.49 1.10 -6.40
CA LEU A 199 -7.45 0.59 -7.29
C LEU A 199 -7.18 -0.88 -6.93
N PRO A 200 -7.23 -1.81 -7.90
CA PRO A 200 -6.90 -3.21 -7.64
C PRO A 200 -5.38 -3.42 -7.57
N THR A 201 -4.98 -4.40 -6.76
CA THR A 201 -3.57 -4.81 -6.62
C THR A 201 -3.48 -6.33 -6.44
N HIS A 202 -2.27 -6.88 -6.43
CA HIS A 202 -1.97 -8.31 -6.19
C HIS A 202 -2.73 -9.24 -7.14
N TYR A 203 -2.71 -8.97 -8.45
CA TYR A 203 -3.36 -9.78 -9.49
C TYR A 203 -2.52 -9.84 -10.77
N ASN A 204 -2.75 -10.84 -11.61
CA ASN A 204 -2.13 -11.02 -12.94
C ASN A 204 -0.59 -11.07 -12.96
N THR A 205 0.07 -11.22 -11.81
CA THR A 205 1.52 -11.40 -11.76
C THR A 205 1.91 -12.83 -12.13
N TRP A 206 1.13 -13.81 -11.67
CA TRP A 206 1.30 -15.23 -11.96
C TRP A 206 -0.04 -15.90 -12.28
N PRO A 207 -0.05 -17.03 -13.01
CA PRO A 207 -1.29 -17.71 -13.38
C PRO A 207 -2.25 -18.00 -12.21
N PRO A 208 -1.80 -18.40 -11.00
CA PRO A 208 -2.71 -18.68 -9.87
C PRO A 208 -3.52 -17.46 -9.37
N ILE A 209 -3.07 -16.24 -9.65
CA ILE A 209 -3.73 -15.00 -9.27
C ILE A 209 -4.23 -14.21 -10.48
N ALA A 210 -4.49 -14.91 -11.58
CA ALA A 210 -5.02 -14.29 -12.80
C ALA A 210 -6.49 -13.92 -12.61
N GLN A 211 -6.85 -12.67 -12.88
CA GLN A 211 -8.20 -12.13 -12.76
C GLN A 211 -8.61 -11.33 -13.99
N ASP A 212 -9.91 -11.35 -14.32
CA ASP A 212 -10.52 -10.43 -15.27
C ASP A 212 -10.78 -9.09 -14.60
N VAL A 213 -9.82 -8.18 -14.72
CA VAL A 213 -9.89 -6.88 -14.03
C VAL A 213 -10.96 -5.96 -14.62
N ASP A 214 -11.29 -6.10 -15.90
CA ASP A 214 -12.35 -5.31 -16.53
C ASP A 214 -13.73 -5.74 -16.01
N ALA A 215 -13.94 -7.05 -15.86
CA ALA A 215 -15.15 -7.57 -15.22
C ALA A 215 -15.24 -7.09 -13.74
N TRP A 216 -14.12 -7.07 -13.02
CA TRP A 216 -14.09 -6.54 -11.65
C TRP A 216 -14.44 -5.05 -11.59
N VAL A 217 -13.87 -4.21 -12.46
CA VAL A 217 -14.19 -2.77 -12.53
C VAL A 217 -15.68 -2.55 -12.77
N ASN A 218 -16.27 -3.29 -13.71
CA ASN A 218 -17.70 -3.22 -14.01
C ASN A 218 -18.54 -3.62 -12.78
N ALA A 219 -18.19 -4.71 -12.11
CA ALA A 219 -18.90 -5.18 -10.93
C ALA A 219 -18.80 -4.19 -9.74
N VAL A 220 -17.66 -3.51 -9.57
CA VAL A 220 -17.53 -2.43 -8.56
C VAL A 220 -18.49 -1.29 -8.88
N HIS A 221 -18.56 -0.83 -10.12
CA HIS A 221 -19.46 0.25 -10.52
C HIS A 221 -20.93 -0.13 -10.39
N GLU A 222 -21.30 -1.39 -10.62
CA GLU A 222 -22.67 -1.88 -10.48
C GLU A 222 -23.09 -2.06 -9.00
N ARG A 223 -22.16 -2.48 -8.14
CA ARG A 223 -22.47 -2.93 -6.77
C ARG A 223 -22.10 -1.93 -5.68
N THR A 224 -21.38 -0.84 -6.03
CA THR A 224 -20.91 0.16 -5.07
C THR A 224 -21.04 1.58 -5.62
N SER A 225 -20.80 2.59 -4.77
CA SER A 225 -20.70 3.99 -5.19
C SER A 225 -19.24 4.41 -5.50
N ALA A 226 -18.29 3.52 -5.37
CA ALA A 226 -16.88 3.83 -5.59
C ALA A 226 -16.58 3.88 -7.10
N ARG A 227 -15.69 4.79 -7.49
CA ARG A 227 -15.09 4.77 -8.81
C ARG A 227 -13.95 3.77 -8.83
N ALA A 228 -14.01 2.75 -9.67
CA ALA A 228 -12.92 1.80 -9.86
C ALA A 228 -12.05 2.20 -11.06
N ILE A 229 -10.73 2.14 -10.90
CA ILE A 229 -9.76 2.30 -11.98
C ILE A 229 -8.74 1.17 -11.86
N ALA A 230 -8.51 0.43 -12.93
CA ALA A 230 -7.39 -0.50 -13.07
C ALA A 230 -6.28 0.20 -13.87
N PRO A 231 -5.27 0.80 -13.23
CA PRO A 231 -4.22 1.50 -13.95
C PRO A 231 -3.32 0.50 -14.69
N LEU A 232 -2.82 0.89 -15.84
CA LEU A 232 -1.74 0.16 -16.48
C LEU A 232 -0.46 0.32 -15.67
N VAL A 233 0.36 -0.71 -15.66
CA VAL A 233 1.68 -0.66 -14.98
C VAL A 233 2.48 0.53 -15.51
N ASN A 234 3.11 1.25 -14.58
CA ASN A 234 3.94 2.42 -14.84
C ASN A 234 3.20 3.65 -15.43
N THR A 235 1.88 3.70 -15.26
CA THR A 235 1.08 4.86 -15.63
C THR A 235 0.75 5.70 -14.39
N VAL A 236 1.03 7.00 -14.47
CA VAL A 236 0.75 7.93 -13.37
C VAL A 236 -0.74 8.25 -13.31
N LEU A 237 -1.33 8.05 -12.15
CA LEU A 237 -2.70 8.50 -11.83
C LEU A 237 -2.62 9.65 -10.84
N ARG A 238 -3.25 10.77 -11.16
CA ARG A 238 -3.36 11.92 -10.25
C ARG A 238 -4.60 11.78 -9.38
N LEU A 239 -4.38 11.89 -8.08
CA LEU A 239 -5.42 11.89 -7.06
C LEU A 239 -5.68 13.35 -6.67
N ASP A 240 -6.52 14.03 -7.44
CA ASP A 240 -6.94 15.40 -7.13
C ASP A 240 -8.16 15.33 -6.19
N GLY A 241 -8.17 16.19 -5.15
CA GLY A 241 -9.27 16.23 -4.17
C GLY A 241 -10.64 16.61 -4.74
N ASN A 242 -10.80 16.65 -6.05
CA ASN A 242 -12.01 16.99 -6.81
C ASN A 242 -12.45 15.85 -7.77
N ALA A 243 -12.08 14.60 -7.52
CA ALA A 243 -12.57 13.46 -8.32
C ALA A 243 -13.78 12.81 -7.67
#